data_96c97a66acaa539d67b5290c5e4304df
#
_entry.id   96c97a66acaa539d67b5290c5e4304df
#
_cell.length_a   1.000
_cell.length_b   1.000
_cell.length_c   1.000
_cell.angle_alpha   90.00
_cell.angle_beta   90.00
_cell.angle_gamma   90.00
#
_symmetry.space_group_name_H-M   'P 1'
#
loop_
_entity.id
_entity.type
_entity.pdbx_description
1 polymer ?
#
loop_
_entity_poly.entity_id
_entity_poly.type
_entity_poly.pdbx_seq_one_letter_code
_entity_poly.pdbx_strand_id
1 'polypeptide(L)'
;MSNELQLIVGIEMHCELKSNAKAFSKGINGFSDTANVYVSPVDMAFPGTLPIVNKKCVGHAIKMAHILNCQIADVMQFDRKNYYYPDLPKGYQITQCTNPVGVNGKLEIPVDDKTLEVLIHDIHLEEDSASLDHFAKMTTIDYNRAGVPLLEIVTEPCFSSTKEVIAFLEYIRDCYRYCDISDADTKKGQIRCDVNINLKKDGKYVTPRVEVKNVNGFQNIEAAIKYEEERQKEAYLNNKVDELVQETRRFDEDTNTTISMRTKEDAIDYKYFLDPNIPPYKLEKTWIEELIKEIPALPFERKKHYMNDLGLNDYDASILIKDKNIADYFEKCVIIGIDSKVAANWITVNIVTELNKTGNSINDFYITPEMLKQITDAIKSGTLSSKQAKEVFAKTLENKKEPKEFISKDNAQISDEETLRTMIKEIIANNKEQQEAYLNGRSNLFDYFVGQVMKQTRGKANPVLTKQILKEELKK
;
A
#
# COMPACT_ATOMS: atom_id res chain seq x y z
N MET A 1 36.35 11.35 -3.84
CA MET A 1 35.82 10.00 -3.53
C MET A 1 35.58 9.99 -2.04
N SER A 2 34.35 9.72 -1.58
CA SER A 2 34.03 9.74 -0.16
C SER A 2 34.74 8.58 0.52
N ASN A 3 35.55 8.87 1.53
CA ASN A 3 36.26 7.86 2.32
C ASN A 3 35.31 7.07 3.25
N GLU A 4 34.04 7.02 2.91
CA GLU A 4 32.92 6.58 3.74
C GLU A 4 32.49 5.16 3.35
N LEU A 5 32.16 4.35 4.35
CA LEU A 5 31.59 3.03 4.14
C LEU A 5 30.17 3.17 3.61
N GLN A 6 29.87 2.49 2.52
CA GLN A 6 28.58 2.49 1.86
C GLN A 6 27.85 1.17 2.14
N LEU A 7 26.64 1.27 2.68
CA LEU A 7 25.72 0.13 2.80
C LEU A 7 25.27 -0.33 1.42
N ILE A 8 25.23 -1.64 1.22
CA ILE A 8 24.68 -2.28 0.02
C ILE A 8 23.72 -3.37 0.45
N VAL A 9 22.48 -3.27 -0.03
CA VAL A 9 21.42 -4.23 0.28
C VAL A 9 20.81 -4.78 -1.01
N GLY A 10 20.56 -6.10 -1.02
CA GLY A 10 19.72 -6.80 -1.97
C GLY A 10 18.54 -7.42 -1.26
N ILE A 11 17.41 -7.55 -1.93
CA ILE A 11 16.16 -8.08 -1.37
C ILE A 11 15.69 -9.27 -2.18
N GLU A 12 15.31 -10.33 -1.48
CA GLU A 12 14.51 -11.44 -1.99
C GLU A 12 13.15 -11.37 -1.28
N MET A 13 12.09 -11.10 -2.06
CA MET A 13 10.75 -10.84 -1.52
C MET A 13 9.77 -11.90 -2.00
N HIS A 14 9.17 -12.63 -1.07
CA HIS A 14 8.13 -13.61 -1.32
C HIS A 14 6.76 -13.03 -1.02
N CYS A 15 5.78 -13.25 -1.90
CA CYS A 15 4.40 -12.83 -1.68
C CYS A 15 3.42 -13.96 -2.04
N GLU A 16 2.51 -14.27 -1.11
CA GLU A 16 1.41 -15.21 -1.36
C GLU A 16 0.41 -14.62 -2.37
N LEU A 17 0.05 -15.40 -3.38
CA LEU A 17 -0.85 -14.96 -4.45
C LEU A 17 -2.30 -15.35 -4.18
N LYS A 18 -3.22 -14.48 -4.57
CA LYS A 18 -4.65 -14.74 -4.59
C LYS A 18 -5.03 -15.73 -5.69
N SER A 19 -5.56 -16.86 -5.31
CA SER A 19 -6.21 -17.81 -6.22
C SER A 19 -7.15 -18.71 -5.41
N ASN A 20 -8.11 -19.34 -6.07
CA ASN A 20 -9.02 -20.29 -5.39
C ASN A 20 -8.35 -21.66 -5.14
N ALA A 21 -7.31 -21.96 -5.89
CA ALA A 21 -6.55 -23.20 -5.79
C ALA A 21 -5.06 -22.92 -5.62
N LYS A 22 -4.34 -23.88 -5.10
CA LYS A 22 -2.89 -23.84 -4.89
C LYS A 22 -2.09 -23.73 -6.20
N ALA A 23 -0.77 -23.52 -6.11
CA ALA A 23 0.09 -23.29 -7.27
C ALA A 23 0.09 -24.44 -8.27
N PHE A 24 0.16 -25.67 -7.75
CA PHE A 24 0.32 -26.88 -8.57
C PHE A 24 -0.70 -27.99 -8.27
N SER A 25 -1.78 -27.64 -7.57
CA SER A 25 -2.85 -28.57 -7.26
C SER A 25 -4.23 -27.90 -7.28
N LYS A 26 -5.29 -28.72 -7.20
CA LYS A 26 -6.67 -28.24 -7.01
C LYS A 26 -7.03 -28.04 -5.52
N GLY A 27 -6.08 -28.20 -4.60
CA GLY A 27 -6.25 -27.92 -3.18
C GLY A 27 -6.70 -26.46 -2.97
N ILE A 28 -7.54 -26.25 -1.96
CA ILE A 28 -8.05 -24.91 -1.64
C ILE A 28 -6.88 -24.03 -1.19
N ASN A 29 -6.75 -22.86 -1.81
CA ASN A 29 -5.87 -21.80 -1.32
C ASN A 29 -6.68 -20.84 -0.45
N GLY A 30 -6.48 -20.93 0.86
CA GLY A 30 -7.23 -20.12 1.83
C GLY A 30 -6.72 -20.35 3.25
N PHE A 31 -7.21 -19.53 4.17
CA PHE A 31 -6.90 -19.62 5.59
C PHE A 31 -7.93 -20.52 6.31
N SER A 32 -7.45 -21.31 7.27
CA SER A 32 -8.28 -22.09 8.17
C SER A 32 -7.61 -22.19 9.55
N ASP A 33 -8.38 -22.01 10.63
CA ASP A 33 -7.92 -22.24 12.00
C ASP A 33 -7.77 -23.72 12.33
N THR A 34 -8.29 -24.61 11.47
CA THR A 34 -8.15 -26.05 11.61
C THR A 34 -6.99 -26.54 10.74
N ALA A 35 -5.98 -27.12 11.36
CA ALA A 35 -4.83 -27.64 10.67
C ALA A 35 -5.19 -28.81 9.72
N ASN A 36 -4.48 -28.90 8.59
CA ASN A 36 -4.53 -30.00 7.64
C ASN A 36 -5.89 -30.27 6.99
N VAL A 37 -6.75 -29.24 6.83
CA VAL A 37 -8.04 -29.36 6.14
C VAL A 37 -7.99 -28.91 4.67
N TYR A 38 -7.06 -28.02 4.31
CA TYR A 38 -6.87 -27.53 2.94
C TYR A 38 -5.65 -28.19 2.28
N VAL A 39 -5.64 -29.51 2.28
CA VAL A 39 -4.58 -30.32 1.66
C VAL A 39 -5.16 -31.15 0.52
N SER A 40 -4.37 -31.36 -0.53
CA SER A 40 -4.73 -32.29 -1.61
C SER A 40 -3.73 -33.46 -1.66
N PRO A 41 -4.08 -34.57 -2.33
CA PRO A 41 -3.15 -35.66 -2.54
C PRO A 41 -1.85 -35.25 -3.25
N VAL A 42 -1.91 -34.22 -4.13
CA VAL A 42 -0.72 -33.67 -4.80
C VAL A 42 0.18 -32.95 -3.80
N ASP A 43 -0.40 -32.10 -2.94
CA ASP A 43 0.34 -31.35 -1.93
C ASP A 43 1.06 -32.27 -0.93
N MET A 44 0.42 -33.42 -0.64
CA MET A 44 0.94 -34.46 0.25
C MET A 44 1.83 -35.52 -0.43
N ALA A 45 2.14 -35.30 -1.70
CA ALA A 45 2.98 -36.24 -2.48
C ALA A 45 2.46 -37.69 -2.50
N PHE A 46 1.14 -37.90 -2.58
CA PHE A 46 0.60 -39.25 -2.64
C PHE A 46 1.03 -39.94 -3.94
N PRO A 47 1.34 -41.26 -3.86
CA PRO A 47 1.75 -42.00 -5.05
C PRO A 47 0.79 -41.88 -6.23
N GLY A 48 1.32 -41.60 -7.42
CA GLY A 48 0.54 -41.48 -8.64
C GLY A 48 -0.07 -40.09 -8.89
N THR A 49 0.14 -39.10 -8.02
CA THR A 49 -0.30 -37.73 -8.21
C THR A 49 0.72 -36.93 -9.03
N LEU A 50 0.23 -36.01 -9.87
CA LEU A 50 1.05 -35.14 -10.70
C LEU A 50 0.64 -33.68 -10.50
N PRO A 51 1.60 -32.72 -10.53
CA PRO A 51 1.33 -31.31 -10.42
C PRO A 51 0.60 -30.76 -11.67
N ILE A 52 -0.25 -29.76 -11.46
CA ILE A 52 -0.98 -29.02 -12.52
C ILE A 52 -0.77 -27.53 -12.24
N VAL A 53 -0.18 -26.81 -13.18
CA VAL A 53 0.12 -25.37 -13.04
C VAL A 53 -1.16 -24.54 -13.01
N ASN A 54 -1.27 -23.66 -12.03
CA ASN A 54 -2.39 -22.76 -11.88
C ASN A 54 -2.24 -21.55 -12.81
N LYS A 55 -3.05 -21.49 -13.85
CA LYS A 55 -3.02 -20.42 -14.86
C LYS A 55 -3.20 -19.03 -14.27
N LYS A 56 -4.03 -18.86 -13.21
CA LYS A 56 -4.24 -17.57 -12.56
C LYS A 56 -2.97 -17.06 -11.89
N CYS A 57 -2.22 -17.95 -11.23
CA CYS A 57 -0.95 -17.59 -10.61
C CYS A 57 0.09 -17.15 -11.64
N VAL A 58 0.17 -17.84 -12.78
CA VAL A 58 1.02 -17.42 -13.91
C VAL A 58 0.61 -16.05 -14.42
N GLY A 59 -0.70 -15.79 -14.56
CA GLY A 59 -1.21 -14.47 -14.97
C GLY A 59 -0.82 -13.36 -13.98
N HIS A 60 -0.85 -13.65 -12.68
CA HIS A 60 -0.38 -12.70 -11.65
C HIS A 60 1.12 -12.44 -11.76
N ALA A 61 1.92 -13.48 -11.98
CA ALA A 61 3.36 -13.34 -12.18
C ALA A 61 3.70 -12.51 -13.43
N ILE A 62 3.00 -12.71 -14.54
CA ILE A 62 3.16 -11.91 -15.77
C ILE A 62 2.83 -10.44 -15.53
N LYS A 63 1.72 -10.13 -14.82
CA LYS A 63 1.36 -8.75 -14.49
C LYS A 63 2.45 -8.06 -13.66
N MET A 64 2.98 -8.74 -12.64
CA MET A 64 4.06 -8.19 -11.83
C MET A 64 5.37 -8.06 -12.62
N ALA A 65 5.72 -9.03 -13.46
CA ALA A 65 6.88 -8.94 -14.34
C ALA A 65 6.80 -7.70 -15.27
N HIS A 66 5.60 -7.42 -15.79
CA HIS A 66 5.38 -6.21 -16.60
C HIS A 66 5.54 -4.93 -15.77
N ILE A 67 4.95 -4.86 -14.56
CA ILE A 67 5.06 -3.70 -13.66
C ILE A 67 6.53 -3.41 -13.30
N LEU A 68 7.34 -4.47 -13.15
CA LEU A 68 8.77 -4.39 -12.86
C LEU A 68 9.63 -4.13 -14.10
N ASN A 69 9.01 -3.96 -15.28
CA ASN A 69 9.68 -3.84 -16.57
C ASN A 69 10.66 -4.98 -16.87
N CYS A 70 10.35 -6.19 -16.41
CA CYS A 70 11.14 -7.39 -16.73
C CYS A 70 10.93 -7.83 -18.19
N GLN A 71 11.95 -8.48 -18.72
CA GLN A 71 11.83 -9.24 -19.94
C GLN A 71 11.04 -10.52 -19.65
N ILE A 72 9.79 -10.59 -20.10
CA ILE A 72 8.92 -11.76 -19.91
C ILE A 72 9.39 -12.88 -20.81
N ALA A 73 9.51 -14.10 -20.26
CA ALA A 73 9.96 -15.27 -21.00
C ALA A 73 8.98 -15.68 -22.12
N ASP A 74 9.49 -16.06 -23.28
CA ASP A 74 8.66 -16.69 -24.34
C ASP A 74 8.20 -18.11 -23.93
N VAL A 75 9.06 -18.82 -23.21
CA VAL A 75 8.81 -20.17 -22.69
C VAL A 75 9.16 -20.20 -21.22
N MET A 76 8.19 -20.50 -20.39
CA MET A 76 8.34 -20.64 -18.94
C MET A 76 8.57 -22.12 -18.59
N GLN A 77 9.48 -22.38 -17.66
CA GLN A 77 9.75 -23.73 -17.17
C GLN A 77 9.78 -23.76 -15.63
N PHE A 78 9.59 -24.94 -15.08
CA PHE A 78 9.69 -25.17 -13.64
C PHE A 78 10.81 -26.15 -13.33
N ASP A 79 11.48 -25.87 -12.22
CA ASP A 79 12.57 -26.68 -11.68
C ASP A 79 12.17 -27.28 -10.33
N ARG A 80 12.85 -28.36 -9.93
CA ARG A 80 12.80 -28.91 -8.59
C ARG A 80 13.99 -28.40 -7.79
N LYS A 81 13.69 -27.72 -6.67
CA LYS A 81 14.64 -27.37 -5.62
C LYS A 81 14.61 -28.47 -4.59
N ASN A 82 15.61 -29.37 -4.62
CA ASN A 82 15.57 -30.57 -3.81
C ASN A 82 16.19 -30.34 -2.43
N TYR A 83 15.39 -30.52 -1.40
CA TYR A 83 15.87 -30.59 0.00
C TYR A 83 14.91 -31.40 0.83
N TYR A 84 15.43 -32.01 1.88
CA TYR A 84 14.67 -32.87 2.75
C TYR A 84 14.38 -32.16 4.07
N TYR A 85 13.10 -31.83 4.27
CA TYR A 85 12.64 -31.22 5.51
C TYR A 85 11.16 -31.59 5.77
N PRO A 86 10.69 -31.70 7.04
CA PRO A 86 9.34 -32.18 7.36
C PRO A 86 8.20 -31.37 6.75
N ASP A 87 8.40 -30.09 6.51
CA ASP A 87 7.40 -29.18 5.91
C ASP A 87 7.25 -29.34 4.39
N LEU A 88 8.07 -30.21 3.77
CA LEU A 88 8.09 -30.41 2.34
C LEU A 88 7.78 -31.88 1.98
N PRO A 89 6.49 -32.26 1.88
CA PRO A 89 6.09 -33.67 1.72
C PRO A 89 6.66 -34.35 0.48
N LYS A 90 6.88 -33.58 -0.60
CA LYS A 90 7.45 -34.08 -1.87
C LYS A 90 8.96 -34.32 -1.80
N GLY A 91 9.66 -33.80 -0.80
CA GLY A 91 11.11 -33.75 -0.74
C GLY A 91 11.77 -32.76 -1.70
N TYR A 92 10.95 -31.94 -2.39
CA TYR A 92 11.38 -30.84 -3.24
C TYR A 92 10.32 -29.75 -3.29
N GLN A 93 10.73 -28.52 -3.56
CA GLN A 93 9.88 -27.39 -3.87
C GLN A 93 9.87 -27.19 -5.40
N ILE A 94 8.69 -26.97 -5.98
CA ILE A 94 8.58 -26.55 -7.39
C ILE A 94 8.80 -25.04 -7.42
N THR A 95 9.77 -24.61 -8.24
CA THR A 95 10.18 -23.22 -8.42
C THR A 95 10.64 -22.98 -9.86
N GLN A 96 11.27 -21.85 -10.15
CA GLN A 96 11.80 -21.54 -11.49
C GLN A 96 13.23 -20.99 -11.35
N CYS A 97 14.21 -21.78 -11.69
CA CYS A 97 15.62 -21.38 -11.69
C CYS A 97 16.14 -21.16 -13.12
N THR A 98 15.76 -22.03 -14.05
CA THR A 98 16.29 -22.07 -15.42
C THR A 98 15.64 -21.01 -16.32
N ASN A 99 14.29 -20.95 -16.32
CA ASN A 99 13.52 -20.01 -17.13
C ASN A 99 12.38 -19.40 -16.28
N PRO A 100 12.68 -18.40 -15.47
CA PRO A 100 11.70 -17.68 -14.65
C PRO A 100 10.72 -16.90 -15.55
N VAL A 101 9.62 -16.43 -14.97
CA VAL A 101 8.60 -15.65 -15.69
C VAL A 101 9.17 -14.37 -16.27
N GLY A 102 10.09 -13.71 -15.55
CA GLY A 102 10.72 -12.48 -16.02
C GLY A 102 12.11 -12.27 -15.45
N VAL A 103 12.96 -11.58 -16.19
CA VAL A 103 14.35 -11.28 -15.82
C VAL A 103 14.73 -9.85 -16.19
N ASN A 104 15.82 -9.35 -15.60
CA ASN A 104 16.44 -8.08 -15.96
C ASN A 104 15.48 -6.90 -15.95
N GLY A 105 14.66 -6.80 -14.88
CA GLY A 105 13.74 -5.70 -14.71
C GLY A 105 14.44 -4.42 -14.24
N LYS A 106 13.77 -3.30 -14.49
CA LYS A 106 14.23 -1.98 -14.07
C LYS A 106 13.04 -1.13 -13.66
N LEU A 107 13.01 -0.74 -12.40
CA LEU A 107 11.95 0.05 -11.81
C LEU A 107 12.50 1.38 -11.31
N GLU A 108 11.77 2.47 -11.56
CA GLU A 108 12.07 3.79 -11.01
C GLU A 108 11.01 4.15 -9.98
N ILE A 109 11.42 4.38 -8.73
CA ILE A 109 10.53 4.76 -7.64
C ILE A 109 10.97 6.07 -6.99
N PRO A 110 10.04 6.91 -6.54
CA PRO A 110 10.38 8.13 -5.80
C PRO A 110 10.77 7.79 -4.37
N VAL A 111 11.89 8.36 -3.93
CA VAL A 111 12.32 8.35 -2.53
C VAL A 111 12.71 9.77 -2.15
N ASP A 112 11.89 10.45 -1.36
CA ASP A 112 11.99 11.89 -1.12
C ASP A 112 11.98 12.70 -2.43
N ASP A 113 12.99 13.57 -2.60
CA ASP A 113 13.18 14.41 -3.78
C ASP A 113 13.98 13.74 -4.90
N LYS A 114 14.26 12.43 -4.77
CA LYS A 114 15.08 11.67 -5.72
C LYS A 114 14.30 10.52 -6.33
N THR A 115 14.72 10.09 -7.50
CA THR A 115 14.28 8.85 -8.12
C THR A 115 15.31 7.77 -7.84
N LEU A 116 14.88 6.68 -7.21
CA LEU A 116 15.68 5.47 -7.01
C LEU A 116 15.46 4.53 -8.18
N GLU A 117 16.55 4.10 -8.80
CA GLU A 117 16.56 3.02 -9.79
C GLU A 117 16.76 1.70 -9.06
N VAL A 118 15.78 0.79 -9.17
CA VAL A 118 15.86 -0.56 -8.63
C VAL A 118 16.02 -1.55 -9.77
N LEU A 119 17.08 -2.34 -9.71
CA LEU A 119 17.35 -3.40 -10.68
C LEU A 119 16.81 -4.73 -10.17
N ILE A 120 15.95 -5.35 -10.96
CA ILE A 120 15.36 -6.66 -10.67
C ILE A 120 16.17 -7.72 -11.41
N HIS A 121 16.72 -8.67 -10.66
CA HIS A 121 17.42 -9.81 -11.24
C HIS A 121 16.44 -10.74 -11.94
N ASP A 122 15.44 -11.24 -11.19
CA ASP A 122 14.38 -12.06 -11.73
C ASP A 122 13.08 -11.95 -10.91
N ILE A 123 12.00 -12.49 -11.49
CA ILE A 123 10.73 -12.74 -10.84
C ILE A 123 10.25 -14.13 -11.26
N HIS A 124 9.92 -14.96 -10.27
CA HIS A 124 9.54 -16.34 -10.51
C HIS A 124 8.43 -16.84 -9.60
N LEU A 125 7.69 -17.82 -10.12
CA LEU A 125 6.58 -18.49 -9.44
C LEU A 125 7.09 -19.75 -8.74
N GLU A 126 6.68 -19.93 -7.48
CA GLU A 126 6.97 -21.10 -6.68
C GLU A 126 5.80 -21.50 -5.78
N GLU A 127 6.00 -22.51 -4.95
CA GLU A 127 5.03 -22.94 -3.93
C GLU A 127 5.61 -22.80 -2.53
N ASP A 128 4.74 -22.51 -1.55
CA ASP A 128 5.16 -22.48 -0.15
C ASP A 128 5.25 -23.88 0.47
N SER A 129 6.03 -24.01 1.53
CA SER A 129 6.10 -25.19 2.37
C SER A 129 5.04 -25.17 3.49
N ALA A 130 4.88 -26.25 4.23
CA ALA A 130 4.00 -26.33 5.39
C ALA A 130 4.45 -25.40 6.53
N SER A 131 3.55 -25.08 7.43
CA SER A 131 3.87 -24.36 8.66
C SER A 131 4.40 -25.34 9.73
N LEU A 132 5.44 -24.91 10.45
CA LEU A 132 6.03 -25.65 11.55
C LEU A 132 5.92 -24.85 12.84
N ASP A 133 5.32 -25.43 13.88
CA ASP A 133 5.30 -24.88 15.22
C ASP A 133 6.16 -25.74 16.14
N HIS A 134 7.21 -25.12 16.66
CA HIS A 134 8.19 -25.79 17.53
C HIS A 134 7.85 -25.59 19.00
N PHE A 135 7.61 -26.68 19.70
CA PHE A 135 7.45 -26.73 21.15
C PHE A 135 8.64 -27.45 21.80
N ALA A 136 8.80 -27.30 23.10
CA ALA A 136 9.96 -27.84 23.82
C ALA A 136 10.22 -29.34 23.61
N LYS A 137 9.19 -30.14 23.32
CA LYS A 137 9.29 -31.61 23.17
C LYS A 137 8.69 -32.15 21.86
N MET A 138 8.09 -31.29 21.02
CA MET A 138 7.41 -31.74 19.81
C MET A 138 7.37 -30.62 18.80
N THR A 139 7.26 -30.97 17.53
CA THR A 139 6.96 -30.05 16.44
C THR A 139 5.63 -30.46 15.81
N THR A 140 4.72 -29.55 15.63
CA THR A 140 3.50 -29.77 14.86
C THR A 140 3.64 -29.21 13.46
N ILE A 141 2.96 -29.83 12.50
CA ILE A 141 3.02 -29.45 11.09
C ILE A 141 1.61 -29.21 10.60
N ASP A 142 1.40 -28.05 10.00
CA ASP A 142 0.17 -27.73 9.28
C ASP A 142 0.43 -27.60 7.78
N TYR A 143 -0.06 -28.58 7.03
CA TYR A 143 0.07 -28.66 5.57
C TYR A 143 -0.95 -27.80 4.83
N ASN A 144 -1.81 -27.02 5.49
CA ASN A 144 -2.70 -26.07 4.83
C ASN A 144 -1.91 -25.11 3.94
N ARG A 145 -0.72 -24.68 4.39
CA ARG A 145 0.15 -23.77 3.62
C ARG A 145 0.92 -24.48 2.49
N ALA A 146 1.20 -25.79 2.60
CA ALA A 146 1.93 -26.50 1.57
C ALA A 146 1.28 -26.38 0.19
N GLY A 147 2.00 -25.90 -0.80
CA GLY A 147 1.51 -25.66 -2.17
C GLY A 147 0.80 -24.31 -2.37
N VAL A 148 0.72 -23.44 -1.36
CA VAL A 148 0.23 -22.05 -1.52
C VAL A 148 1.11 -21.36 -2.56
N PRO A 149 0.52 -20.65 -3.56
CA PRO A 149 1.31 -20.00 -4.60
C PRO A 149 2.08 -18.82 -4.04
N LEU A 150 3.38 -18.80 -4.30
CA LEU A 150 4.29 -17.70 -3.99
C LEU A 150 4.83 -17.09 -5.28
N LEU A 151 5.03 -15.78 -5.24
CA LEU A 151 5.78 -15.04 -6.23
C LEU A 151 7.01 -14.45 -5.53
N GLU A 152 8.19 -14.84 -5.99
CA GLU A 152 9.45 -14.30 -5.51
C GLU A 152 9.96 -13.23 -6.47
N ILE A 153 10.40 -12.10 -5.91
CA ILE A 153 11.09 -11.02 -6.60
C ILE A 153 12.50 -10.93 -6.03
N VAL A 154 13.50 -11.09 -6.88
CA VAL A 154 14.92 -10.97 -6.51
C VAL A 154 15.47 -9.67 -7.10
N THR A 155 16.02 -8.80 -6.27
CA THR A 155 16.69 -7.59 -6.72
C THR A 155 18.19 -7.79 -6.85
N GLU A 156 18.83 -7.01 -7.71
CA GLU A 156 20.26 -6.79 -7.59
C GLU A 156 20.58 -6.03 -6.29
N PRO A 157 21.82 -6.10 -5.77
CA PRO A 157 22.24 -5.34 -4.59
C PRO A 157 22.36 -3.84 -4.93
N CYS A 158 21.22 -3.13 -4.97
CA CYS A 158 21.15 -1.75 -5.47
C CYS A 158 20.71 -0.73 -4.42
N PHE A 159 20.28 -1.15 -3.21
CA PHE A 159 19.87 -0.21 -2.16
C PHE A 159 21.07 0.22 -1.31
N SER A 160 21.08 1.49 -0.94
CA SER A 160 22.13 2.12 -0.13
C SER A 160 21.65 2.62 1.24
N SER A 161 20.37 2.47 1.53
CA SER A 161 19.77 2.85 2.81
C SER A 161 18.53 2.02 3.14
N THR A 162 18.19 1.92 4.43
CA THR A 162 16.94 1.31 4.89
C THR A 162 15.72 2.01 4.28
N LYS A 163 15.77 3.33 4.11
CA LYS A 163 14.68 4.11 3.54
C LYS A 163 14.37 3.71 2.10
N GLU A 164 15.38 3.48 1.29
CA GLU A 164 15.23 2.99 -0.08
C GLU A 164 14.58 1.61 -0.12
N VAL A 165 15.02 0.69 0.76
CA VAL A 165 14.44 -0.64 0.89
C VAL A 165 12.95 -0.56 1.26
N ILE A 166 12.60 0.22 2.28
CA ILE A 166 11.20 0.34 2.72
C ILE A 166 10.32 0.95 1.63
N ALA A 167 10.82 1.99 0.94
CA ALA A 167 10.08 2.60 -0.17
C ALA A 167 9.81 1.59 -1.31
N PHE A 168 10.77 0.74 -1.64
CA PHE A 168 10.60 -0.35 -2.61
C PHE A 168 9.55 -1.36 -2.14
N LEU A 169 9.65 -1.85 -0.90
CA LEU A 169 8.73 -2.84 -0.37
C LEU A 169 7.28 -2.31 -0.28
N GLU A 170 7.12 -1.04 0.10
CA GLU A 170 5.80 -0.37 0.10
C GLU A 170 5.24 -0.24 -1.31
N TYR A 171 6.05 0.17 -2.27
CA TYR A 171 5.64 0.28 -3.67
C TYR A 171 5.15 -1.08 -4.22
N ILE A 172 5.93 -2.15 -4.01
CA ILE A 172 5.56 -3.49 -4.49
C ILE A 172 4.29 -4.01 -3.79
N ARG A 173 4.18 -3.84 -2.46
CA ARG A 173 2.97 -4.19 -1.71
C ARG A 173 1.73 -3.51 -2.29
N ASP A 174 1.84 -2.21 -2.59
CA ASP A 174 0.72 -1.44 -3.12
C ASP A 174 0.37 -1.87 -4.57
N CYS A 175 1.36 -2.23 -5.39
CA CYS A 175 1.14 -2.84 -6.71
C CYS A 175 0.37 -4.18 -6.60
N TYR A 176 0.75 -5.06 -5.67
CA TYR A 176 0.03 -6.31 -5.43
C TYR A 176 -1.44 -6.07 -5.10
N ARG A 177 -1.73 -5.11 -4.21
CA ARG A 177 -3.09 -4.77 -3.78
C ARG A 177 -3.90 -4.14 -4.91
N TYR A 178 -3.31 -3.19 -5.64
CA TYR A 178 -3.98 -2.50 -6.74
C TYR A 178 -4.38 -3.43 -7.89
N CYS A 179 -3.55 -4.41 -8.17
CA CYS A 179 -3.81 -5.40 -9.22
C CYS A 179 -4.63 -6.60 -8.75
N ASP A 180 -5.09 -6.63 -7.49
CA ASP A 180 -5.77 -7.76 -6.84
C ASP A 180 -5.00 -9.08 -6.98
N ILE A 181 -3.68 -9.00 -6.92
CA ILE A 181 -2.77 -10.14 -7.00
C ILE A 181 -2.58 -10.77 -5.63
N SER A 182 -2.51 -9.95 -4.57
CA SER A 182 -2.37 -10.36 -3.18
C SER A 182 -2.98 -9.30 -2.26
N ASP A 183 -3.44 -9.69 -1.05
CA ASP A 183 -3.72 -8.73 0.02
C ASP A 183 -2.44 -8.16 0.62
N ALA A 184 -1.35 -8.87 0.41
CA ALA A 184 -0.01 -8.48 0.84
C ALA A 184 -0.01 -8.01 2.31
N ASP A 185 -0.65 -8.81 3.17
CA ASP A 185 -0.80 -8.52 4.59
C ASP A 185 0.42 -9.02 5.35
N THR A 186 1.25 -8.07 5.81
CA THR A 186 2.45 -8.37 6.57
C THR A 186 2.17 -9.03 7.92
N LYS A 187 0.99 -8.75 8.53
CA LYS A 187 0.62 -9.35 9.81
C LYS A 187 0.21 -10.82 9.68
N LYS A 188 -0.27 -11.21 8.49
CA LYS A 188 -0.58 -12.61 8.16
C LYS A 188 0.60 -13.36 7.57
N GLY A 189 1.77 -12.73 7.45
CA GLY A 189 2.96 -13.32 6.85
C GLY A 189 2.85 -13.57 5.34
N GLN A 190 1.92 -12.88 4.65
CA GLN A 190 1.76 -13.01 3.21
C GLN A 190 2.88 -12.36 2.41
N ILE A 191 3.64 -11.46 3.04
CA ILE A 191 4.90 -10.91 2.52
C ILE A 191 6.01 -11.25 3.50
N ARG A 192 7.08 -11.84 2.99
CA ARG A 192 8.31 -12.16 3.72
C ARG A 192 9.49 -11.71 2.90
N CYS A 193 10.56 -11.27 3.55
CA CYS A 193 11.76 -10.84 2.88
C CYS A 193 12.99 -11.51 3.47
N ASP A 194 13.91 -11.90 2.59
CA ASP A 194 15.27 -12.21 2.91
C ASP A 194 16.13 -11.01 2.50
N VAL A 195 17.04 -10.59 3.34
CA VAL A 195 17.82 -9.37 3.16
C VAL A 195 19.30 -9.70 3.07
N ASN A 196 19.93 -9.38 1.95
CA ASN A 196 21.34 -9.56 1.71
C ASN A 196 22.08 -8.25 1.99
N ILE A 197 23.02 -8.25 2.95
CA ILE A 197 23.66 -7.02 3.46
C ILE A 197 25.17 -7.16 3.41
N ASN A 198 25.85 -6.15 2.89
CA ASN A 198 27.30 -5.96 3.04
C ASN A 198 27.69 -4.48 2.88
N LEU A 199 28.98 -4.19 3.10
CA LEU A 199 29.54 -2.85 2.97
C LEU A 199 30.51 -2.76 1.80
N LYS A 200 30.51 -1.60 1.12
CA LYS A 200 31.49 -1.19 0.12
C LYS A 200 32.31 -0.01 0.60
N LYS A 201 33.55 0.08 0.13
CA LYS A 201 34.40 1.27 0.22
C LYS A 201 35.18 1.40 -1.08
N ASP A 202 35.22 2.60 -1.64
CA ASP A 202 35.89 2.87 -2.92
C ASP A 202 35.49 1.88 -4.06
N GLY A 203 34.20 1.51 -4.09
CA GLY A 203 33.64 0.60 -5.10
C GLY A 203 33.91 -0.89 -4.88
N LYS A 204 34.63 -1.29 -3.82
CA LYS A 204 34.94 -2.68 -3.49
C LYS A 204 34.20 -3.14 -2.24
N TYR A 205 33.72 -4.37 -2.23
CA TYR A 205 33.18 -4.97 -1.04
C TYR A 205 34.26 -5.15 0.02
N VAL A 206 34.01 -4.69 1.24
CA VAL A 206 34.95 -4.72 2.36
C VAL A 206 34.48 -5.60 3.51
N THR A 207 33.25 -6.11 3.44
CA THR A 207 32.70 -7.12 4.36
C THR A 207 32.12 -8.28 3.57
N PRO A 208 32.05 -9.50 4.12
CA PRO A 208 31.32 -10.60 3.53
C PRO A 208 29.81 -10.31 3.49
N ARG A 209 29.09 -10.93 2.55
CA ARG A 209 27.64 -10.85 2.46
C ARG A 209 26.99 -11.66 3.59
N VAL A 210 26.09 -11.03 4.30
CA VAL A 210 25.23 -11.65 5.31
C VAL A 210 23.80 -11.66 4.79
N GLU A 211 23.17 -12.84 4.84
CA GLU A 211 21.76 -13.04 4.50
C GLU A 211 20.95 -13.09 5.80
N VAL A 212 19.99 -12.20 6.00
CA VAL A 212 19.04 -12.26 7.12
C VAL A 212 17.71 -12.79 6.60
N LYS A 213 17.33 -13.99 7.06
CA LYS A 213 16.17 -14.72 6.55
C LYS A 213 14.87 -14.46 7.30
N ASN A 214 13.77 -14.60 6.55
CA ASN A 214 12.40 -14.61 7.07
C ASN A 214 12.07 -13.42 7.96
N VAL A 215 12.46 -12.21 7.55
CA VAL A 215 12.14 -11.00 8.30
C VAL A 215 10.72 -10.56 7.94
N ASN A 216 9.82 -10.66 8.91
CA ASN A 216 8.42 -10.27 8.74
C ASN A 216 8.17 -8.84 9.20
N GLY A 217 7.51 -8.07 8.34
CA GLY A 217 7.15 -6.68 8.65
C GLY A 217 8.26 -5.67 8.37
N PHE A 218 7.89 -4.54 7.82
CA PHE A 218 8.84 -3.51 7.36
C PHE A 218 9.67 -2.89 8.48
N GLN A 219 9.12 -2.79 9.70
CA GLN A 219 9.85 -2.31 10.87
C GLN A 219 10.99 -3.26 11.27
N ASN A 220 10.73 -4.57 11.23
CA ASN A 220 11.74 -5.58 11.52
C ASN A 220 12.83 -5.63 10.44
N ILE A 221 12.46 -5.45 9.17
CA ILE A 221 13.41 -5.33 8.06
C ILE A 221 14.33 -4.12 8.27
N GLU A 222 13.77 -2.97 8.62
CA GLU A 222 14.55 -1.78 8.94
C GLU A 222 15.50 -2.00 10.12
N ALA A 223 15.02 -2.63 11.19
CA ALA A 223 15.82 -2.92 12.38
C ALA A 223 16.95 -3.93 12.07
N ALA A 224 16.66 -4.99 11.31
CA ALA A 224 17.64 -5.98 10.90
C ALA A 224 18.77 -5.38 10.06
N ILE A 225 18.42 -4.52 9.08
CA ILE A 225 19.42 -3.85 8.23
C ILE A 225 20.28 -2.91 9.07
N LYS A 226 19.70 -2.09 9.96
CA LYS A 226 20.44 -1.18 10.81
C LYS A 226 21.41 -1.93 11.74
N TYR A 227 20.95 -3.00 12.37
CA TYR A 227 21.79 -3.80 13.24
C TYR A 227 22.98 -4.41 12.48
N GLU A 228 22.75 -5.01 11.31
CA GLU A 228 23.82 -5.61 10.51
C GLU A 228 24.79 -4.56 9.96
N GLU A 229 24.29 -3.41 9.54
CA GLU A 229 25.12 -2.29 9.11
C GLU A 229 26.06 -1.83 10.23
N GLU A 230 25.54 -1.64 11.44
CA GLU A 230 26.33 -1.24 12.61
C GLU A 230 27.35 -2.32 12.98
N ARG A 231 26.94 -3.60 13.05
CA ARG A 231 27.82 -4.74 13.35
C ARG A 231 28.98 -4.83 12.36
N GLN A 232 28.70 -4.71 11.08
CA GLN A 232 29.73 -4.80 10.02
C GLN A 232 30.64 -3.55 10.01
N LYS A 233 30.09 -2.35 10.25
CA LYS A 233 30.87 -1.11 10.40
C LYS A 233 31.83 -1.20 11.60
N GLU A 234 31.35 -1.64 12.75
CA GLU A 234 32.17 -1.81 13.94
C GLU A 234 33.32 -2.79 13.71
N ALA A 235 33.06 -3.95 13.10
CA ALA A 235 34.09 -4.93 12.76
C ALA A 235 35.13 -4.33 11.81
N TYR A 236 34.70 -3.58 10.79
CA TYR A 236 35.62 -2.93 9.85
C TYR A 236 36.50 -1.89 10.54
N LEU A 237 35.92 -1.00 11.36
CA LEU A 237 36.65 0.06 12.05
C LEU A 237 37.64 -0.47 13.09
N ASN A 238 37.35 -1.62 13.68
CA ASN A 238 38.23 -2.28 14.65
C ASN A 238 39.22 -3.27 14.03
N ASN A 239 39.33 -3.32 12.69
CA ASN A 239 40.17 -4.28 11.94
C ASN A 239 39.87 -5.75 12.27
N LYS A 240 38.59 -6.07 12.46
CA LYS A 240 38.05 -7.39 12.82
C LYS A 240 37.21 -8.01 11.69
N VAL A 241 37.40 -7.58 10.45
CA VAL A 241 36.62 -8.09 9.29
C VAL A 241 36.85 -9.60 9.10
N ASP A 242 38.03 -10.10 9.45
CA ASP A 242 38.35 -11.51 9.37
C ASP A 242 37.52 -12.38 10.36
N GLU A 243 36.91 -11.76 11.38
CA GLU A 243 35.96 -12.43 12.28
C GLU A 243 34.54 -12.54 11.64
N LEU A 244 34.25 -11.77 10.59
CA LEU A 244 33.01 -11.85 9.83
C LEU A 244 33.13 -12.95 8.78
N VAL A 245 32.10 -13.78 8.68
CA VAL A 245 31.99 -14.83 7.67
C VAL A 245 30.75 -14.60 6.80
N GLN A 246 30.76 -15.17 5.60
CA GLN A 246 29.54 -15.25 4.81
C GLN A 246 28.59 -16.26 5.48
N GLU A 247 27.49 -15.76 6.02
CA GLU A 247 26.58 -16.55 6.83
C GLU A 247 25.11 -16.18 6.58
N THR A 248 24.23 -17.11 6.97
CA THR A 248 22.80 -16.86 7.10
C THR A 248 22.48 -16.61 8.57
N ARG A 249 21.74 -15.54 8.84
CA ARG A 249 21.29 -15.12 10.16
C ARG A 249 19.76 -15.05 10.21
N ARG A 250 19.17 -15.07 11.39
CA ARG A 250 17.77 -14.74 11.64
C ARG A 250 17.66 -13.46 12.46
N PHE A 251 16.63 -12.70 12.24
CA PHE A 251 16.31 -11.56 13.10
C PHE A 251 15.59 -12.05 14.36
N ASP A 252 15.96 -11.50 15.50
CA ASP A 252 15.35 -11.73 16.80
C ASP A 252 14.62 -10.46 17.23
N GLU A 253 13.29 -10.50 17.20
CA GLU A 253 12.41 -9.35 17.50
C GLU A 253 12.50 -8.92 18.97
N ASP A 254 12.75 -9.86 19.90
CA ASP A 254 12.80 -9.57 21.34
C ASP A 254 14.05 -8.75 21.69
N THR A 255 15.16 -9.05 21.04
CA THR A 255 16.46 -8.38 21.30
C THR A 255 16.79 -7.31 20.26
N ASN A 256 16.04 -7.22 19.16
CA ASN A 256 16.34 -6.39 17.98
C ASN A 256 17.76 -6.65 17.43
N THR A 257 18.20 -7.91 17.40
CA THR A 257 19.51 -8.32 16.93
C THR A 257 19.40 -9.41 15.87
N THR A 258 20.50 -9.70 15.17
CA THR A 258 20.56 -10.87 14.32
C THR A 258 21.37 -11.99 14.99
N ILE A 259 20.94 -13.24 14.81
CA ILE A 259 21.57 -14.42 15.39
C ILE A 259 22.02 -15.34 14.25
N SER A 260 23.29 -15.80 14.29
CA SER A 260 23.83 -16.73 13.30
C SER A 260 23.06 -18.05 13.31
N MET A 261 22.73 -18.57 12.12
CA MET A 261 22.07 -19.87 11.94
C MET A 261 23.03 -20.89 11.34
N ARG A 262 23.70 -20.52 10.25
CA ARG A 262 24.63 -21.41 9.52
C ARG A 262 25.65 -20.58 8.75
N THR A 263 26.83 -21.17 8.54
CA THR A 263 27.88 -20.60 7.70
C THR A 263 27.79 -21.13 6.26
N LYS A 264 28.59 -20.57 5.35
CA LYS A 264 28.65 -21.01 3.95
C LYS A 264 29.15 -22.46 3.80
N GLU A 265 29.94 -22.95 4.75
CA GLU A 265 30.45 -24.33 4.75
C GLU A 265 29.33 -25.38 4.90
N ASP A 266 28.20 -24.97 5.51
CA ASP A 266 26.99 -25.77 5.68
C ASP A 266 25.98 -25.59 4.56
N ALA A 267 26.33 -24.90 3.44
CA ALA A 267 25.41 -24.60 2.37
C ALA A 267 24.89 -25.89 1.69
N ILE A 268 23.56 -25.98 1.62
CA ILE A 268 22.89 -27.11 0.96
C ILE A 268 22.98 -26.92 -0.57
N ASP A 269 23.48 -27.96 -1.26
CA ASP A 269 23.34 -28.07 -2.71
C ASP A 269 21.96 -28.62 -3.04
N TYR A 270 21.07 -27.74 -3.50
CA TYR A 270 19.69 -28.09 -3.84
C TYR A 270 19.54 -28.94 -5.11
N LYS A 271 20.61 -29.20 -5.86
CA LYS A 271 20.61 -30.03 -7.07
C LYS A 271 19.41 -29.77 -7.98
N TYR A 272 19.31 -28.53 -8.41
CA TYR A 272 18.25 -28.11 -9.31
C TYR A 272 18.22 -28.91 -10.61
N PHE A 273 17.02 -29.29 -11.05
CA PHE A 273 16.78 -29.85 -12.39
C PHE A 273 15.33 -29.57 -12.79
N LEU A 274 15.08 -29.55 -14.11
CA LEU A 274 13.75 -29.32 -14.68
C LEU A 274 12.76 -30.37 -14.17
N ASP A 275 11.57 -29.95 -13.73
CA ASP A 275 10.53 -30.87 -13.29
C ASP A 275 10.01 -31.70 -14.47
N PRO A 276 10.19 -33.03 -14.47
CA PRO A 276 9.80 -33.89 -15.58
C PRO A 276 8.29 -34.03 -15.75
N ASN A 277 7.52 -33.66 -14.73
CA ASN A 277 6.05 -33.76 -14.73
C ASN A 277 5.35 -32.48 -15.19
N ILE A 278 6.11 -31.38 -15.34
CA ILE A 278 5.60 -30.09 -15.80
C ILE A 278 6.29 -29.76 -17.13
N PRO A 279 5.58 -29.86 -18.28
CA PRO A 279 6.17 -29.52 -19.56
C PRO A 279 6.46 -28.00 -19.64
N PRO A 280 7.39 -27.58 -20.51
CA PRO A 280 7.57 -26.16 -20.80
C PRO A 280 6.28 -25.53 -21.34
N TYR A 281 5.95 -24.34 -20.84
CA TYR A 281 4.78 -23.58 -21.26
C TYR A 281 5.19 -22.41 -22.13
N LYS A 282 4.73 -22.39 -23.37
CA LYS A 282 4.84 -21.21 -24.21
C LYS A 282 3.83 -20.16 -23.75
N LEU A 283 4.33 -18.94 -23.47
CA LEU A 283 3.50 -17.81 -23.10
C LEU A 283 3.05 -17.08 -24.36
N GLU A 284 1.77 -17.22 -24.72
CA GLU A 284 1.24 -16.59 -25.92
C GLU A 284 1.16 -15.07 -25.77
N LYS A 285 1.72 -14.34 -26.74
CA LYS A 285 1.80 -12.86 -26.71
C LYS A 285 0.43 -12.20 -26.55
N THR A 286 -0.59 -12.72 -27.21
CA THR A 286 -1.97 -12.22 -27.11
C THR A 286 -2.49 -12.31 -25.68
N TRP A 287 -2.21 -13.41 -24.97
CA TRP A 287 -2.60 -13.55 -23.57
C TRP A 287 -1.83 -12.60 -22.65
N ILE A 288 -0.53 -12.41 -22.89
CA ILE A 288 0.28 -11.42 -22.16
C ILE A 288 -0.31 -10.02 -22.36
N GLU A 289 -0.63 -9.62 -23.58
CA GLU A 289 -1.24 -8.32 -23.90
C GLU A 289 -2.61 -8.12 -23.25
N GLU A 290 -3.43 -9.16 -23.18
CA GLU A 290 -4.71 -9.14 -22.45
C GLU A 290 -4.50 -8.90 -20.97
N LEU A 291 -3.57 -9.60 -20.34
CA LEU A 291 -3.25 -9.44 -18.92
C LEU A 291 -2.70 -8.04 -18.59
N ILE A 292 -1.88 -7.47 -19.46
CA ILE A 292 -1.33 -6.13 -19.30
C ILE A 292 -2.45 -5.07 -19.32
N LYS A 293 -3.45 -5.22 -20.18
CA LYS A 293 -4.61 -4.31 -20.26
C LYS A 293 -5.49 -4.33 -19.01
N GLU A 294 -5.42 -5.41 -18.23
CA GLU A 294 -6.14 -5.50 -16.94
C GLU A 294 -5.45 -4.76 -15.80
N ILE A 295 -4.18 -4.32 -15.97
CA ILE A 295 -3.44 -3.59 -14.94
C ILE A 295 -4.06 -2.20 -14.81
N PRO A 296 -4.56 -1.81 -13.64
CA PRO A 296 -5.08 -0.47 -13.41
C PRO A 296 -3.95 0.56 -13.35
N ALA A 297 -4.26 1.84 -13.42
CA ALA A 297 -3.30 2.88 -13.07
C ALA A 297 -2.76 2.64 -11.67
N LEU A 298 -1.43 2.60 -11.54
CA LEU A 298 -0.74 2.27 -10.30
C LEU A 298 -0.73 3.44 -9.31
N PRO A 299 -0.54 3.22 -8.00
CA PRO A 299 -0.60 4.26 -6.98
C PRO A 299 0.26 5.47 -7.30
N PHE A 300 1.50 5.26 -7.73
CA PHE A 300 2.41 6.34 -8.06
C PHE A 300 1.96 7.17 -9.26
N GLU A 301 1.44 6.53 -10.30
CA GLU A 301 0.91 7.21 -11.49
C GLU A 301 -0.31 8.05 -11.12
N ARG A 302 -1.22 7.49 -10.31
CA ARG A 302 -2.40 8.22 -9.79
C ARG A 302 -1.98 9.40 -8.93
N LYS A 303 -1.01 9.22 -8.01
CA LYS A 303 -0.49 10.29 -7.16
C LYS A 303 0.04 11.45 -8.02
N LYS A 304 0.86 11.13 -9.02
CA LYS A 304 1.42 12.10 -9.95
C LYS A 304 0.31 12.85 -10.71
N HIS A 305 -0.69 12.14 -11.21
CA HIS A 305 -1.85 12.73 -11.87
C HIS A 305 -2.64 13.65 -10.92
N TYR A 306 -2.91 13.21 -9.68
CA TYR A 306 -3.66 14.00 -8.71
C TYR A 306 -2.95 15.30 -8.32
N MET A 307 -1.63 15.26 -8.20
CA MET A 307 -0.84 16.45 -7.86
C MET A 307 -0.68 17.40 -9.06
N ASN A 308 -0.30 16.87 -10.23
CA ASN A 308 0.09 17.70 -11.38
C ASN A 308 -1.13 18.20 -12.17
N ASP A 309 -2.11 17.33 -12.41
CA ASP A 309 -3.23 17.62 -13.30
C ASP A 309 -4.48 18.09 -12.52
N LEU A 310 -4.72 17.53 -11.32
CA LEU A 310 -5.86 17.88 -10.48
C LEU A 310 -5.53 18.91 -9.38
N GLY A 311 -4.26 19.28 -9.22
CA GLY A 311 -3.79 20.33 -8.32
C GLY A 311 -3.96 20.01 -6.82
N LEU A 312 -3.94 18.73 -6.44
CA LEU A 312 -3.95 18.31 -5.04
C LEU A 312 -2.55 18.48 -4.41
N ASN A 313 -2.53 18.64 -3.09
CA ASN A 313 -1.28 18.58 -2.35
C ASN A 313 -0.84 17.12 -2.13
N ASP A 314 0.42 16.92 -1.73
CA ASP A 314 1.01 15.60 -1.50
C ASP A 314 0.26 14.79 -0.44
N TYR A 315 -0.17 15.42 0.63
CA TYR A 315 -0.87 14.77 1.74
C TYR A 315 -2.21 14.17 1.31
N ASP A 316 -3.06 14.97 0.65
CA ASP A 316 -4.37 14.50 0.18
C ASP A 316 -4.22 13.40 -0.88
N ALA A 317 -3.32 13.60 -1.85
CA ALA A 317 -3.02 12.61 -2.88
C ALA A 317 -2.54 11.28 -2.26
N SER A 318 -1.64 11.34 -1.26
CA SER A 318 -1.12 10.16 -0.57
C SER A 318 -2.19 9.39 0.21
N ILE A 319 -3.18 10.06 0.81
CA ILE A 319 -4.30 9.40 1.48
C ILE A 319 -5.20 8.69 0.46
N LEU A 320 -5.54 9.36 -0.63
CA LEU A 320 -6.45 8.83 -1.64
C LEU A 320 -5.93 7.58 -2.33
N ILE A 321 -4.62 7.48 -2.54
CA ILE A 321 -4.01 6.32 -3.22
C ILE A 321 -3.73 5.13 -2.31
N LYS A 322 -3.94 5.22 -0.98
CA LYS A 322 -3.68 4.10 -0.06
C LYS A 322 -4.54 2.87 -0.33
N ASP A 323 -5.73 3.09 -0.84
CA ASP A 323 -6.67 2.04 -1.23
C ASP A 323 -7.20 2.30 -2.63
N LYS A 324 -7.12 1.28 -3.49
CA LYS A 324 -7.58 1.37 -4.89
C LYS A 324 -9.03 1.82 -4.98
N ASN A 325 -9.89 1.29 -4.11
CA ASN A 325 -11.32 1.57 -4.19
C ASN A 325 -11.63 3.02 -3.74
N ILE A 326 -10.83 3.57 -2.80
CA ILE A 326 -10.91 4.99 -2.42
C ILE A 326 -10.46 5.88 -3.59
N ALA A 327 -9.37 5.49 -4.27
CA ALA A 327 -8.91 6.20 -5.46
C ALA A 327 -9.95 6.15 -6.59
N ASP A 328 -10.53 4.98 -6.86
CA ASP A 328 -11.60 4.81 -7.86
C ASP A 328 -12.85 5.64 -7.50
N TYR A 329 -13.22 5.71 -6.22
CA TYR A 329 -14.31 6.55 -5.73
C TYR A 329 -14.01 8.05 -5.95
N PHE A 330 -12.80 8.48 -5.64
CA PHE A 330 -12.36 9.87 -5.88
C PHE A 330 -12.42 10.22 -7.36
N GLU A 331 -11.87 9.38 -8.24
CA GLU A 331 -11.89 9.60 -9.68
C GLU A 331 -13.32 9.69 -10.22
N LYS A 332 -14.23 8.83 -9.75
CA LYS A 332 -15.66 8.94 -10.09
C LYS A 332 -16.26 10.27 -9.66
N CYS A 333 -15.93 10.77 -8.47
CA CYS A 333 -16.38 12.08 -8.00
C CYS A 333 -15.93 13.20 -8.95
N VAL A 334 -14.68 13.16 -9.41
CA VAL A 334 -14.14 14.15 -10.35
C VAL A 334 -14.82 14.04 -11.73
N ILE A 335 -14.98 12.82 -12.24
CA ILE A 335 -15.63 12.55 -13.55
C ILE A 335 -17.06 13.09 -13.58
N ILE A 336 -17.85 12.94 -12.51
CA ILE A 336 -19.21 13.46 -12.45
C ILE A 336 -19.28 14.96 -12.18
N GLY A 337 -18.12 15.64 -12.04
CA GLY A 337 -18.00 17.10 -11.98
C GLY A 337 -17.98 17.69 -10.57
N ILE A 338 -17.56 16.96 -9.56
CA ILE A 338 -17.16 17.53 -8.27
C ILE A 338 -15.75 18.11 -8.44
N ASP A 339 -15.51 19.32 -7.92
CA ASP A 339 -14.17 19.90 -7.88
C ASP A 339 -13.19 18.97 -7.14
N SER A 340 -11.99 18.76 -7.71
CA SER A 340 -11.01 17.80 -7.20
C SER A 340 -10.62 18.04 -5.74
N LYS A 341 -10.41 19.32 -5.35
CA LYS A 341 -10.04 19.67 -3.96
C LYS A 341 -11.20 19.48 -3.00
N VAL A 342 -12.42 19.77 -3.46
CA VAL A 342 -13.64 19.54 -2.69
C VAL A 342 -13.86 18.05 -2.49
N ALA A 343 -13.75 17.25 -3.54
CA ALA A 343 -13.86 15.77 -3.45
C ALA A 343 -12.81 15.19 -2.51
N ALA A 344 -11.54 15.57 -2.69
CA ALA A 344 -10.42 15.11 -1.84
C ALA A 344 -10.70 15.42 -0.37
N ASN A 345 -11.09 16.65 -0.04
CA ASN A 345 -11.40 17.05 1.34
C ASN A 345 -12.56 16.22 1.94
N TRP A 346 -13.65 16.03 1.21
CA TRP A 346 -14.78 15.24 1.69
C TRP A 346 -14.38 13.78 1.94
N ILE A 347 -13.59 13.20 1.06
CA ILE A 347 -13.13 11.82 1.17
C ILE A 347 -12.16 11.68 2.33
N THR A 348 -11.10 12.49 2.37
CA THR A 348 -10.01 12.34 3.36
C THR A 348 -10.47 12.68 4.78
N VAL A 349 -11.33 13.70 4.94
CA VAL A 349 -11.75 14.19 6.27
C VAL A 349 -13.00 13.48 6.78
N ASN A 350 -14.02 13.25 5.91
CA ASN A 350 -15.29 12.75 6.38
C ASN A 350 -15.48 11.26 6.08
N ILE A 351 -15.26 10.82 4.84
CA ILE A 351 -15.51 9.43 4.44
C ILE A 351 -14.49 8.48 5.08
N VAL A 352 -13.19 8.75 4.93
CA VAL A 352 -12.13 7.92 5.51
C VAL A 352 -12.25 7.84 7.04
N THR A 353 -12.67 8.93 7.68
CA THR A 353 -12.95 8.93 9.14
C THR A 353 -14.06 7.95 9.50
N GLU A 354 -15.15 7.93 8.73
CA GLU A 354 -16.26 6.98 8.99
C GLU A 354 -15.88 5.53 8.66
N LEU A 355 -15.12 5.31 7.59
CA LEU A 355 -14.60 3.97 7.26
C LEU A 355 -13.70 3.44 8.38
N ASN A 356 -12.80 4.27 8.92
CA ASN A 356 -11.92 3.89 10.02
C ASN A 356 -12.68 3.58 11.32
N LYS A 357 -13.81 4.27 11.61
CA LYS A 357 -14.63 3.99 12.77
C LYS A 357 -15.40 2.68 12.65
N THR A 358 -15.87 2.36 11.44
CA THR A 358 -16.73 1.19 11.21
C THR A 358 -15.96 -0.05 10.78
N GLY A 359 -14.72 0.09 10.31
CA GLY A 359 -13.93 -0.97 9.70
C GLY A 359 -14.45 -1.44 8.33
N ASN A 360 -15.40 -0.71 7.74
CA ASN A 360 -16.01 -1.05 6.45
C ASN A 360 -15.14 -0.64 5.27
N SER A 361 -15.33 -1.32 4.13
CA SER A 361 -14.78 -0.91 2.84
C SER A 361 -15.57 0.27 2.26
N ILE A 362 -14.91 1.10 1.43
CA ILE A 362 -15.59 2.14 0.64
C ILE A 362 -16.62 1.56 -0.33
N ASN A 363 -16.44 0.31 -0.77
CA ASN A 363 -17.40 -0.37 -1.64
C ASN A 363 -18.75 -0.64 -0.95
N ASP A 364 -18.75 -0.77 0.39
CA ASP A 364 -19.95 -0.97 1.21
C ASP A 364 -20.45 0.34 1.80
N PHE A 365 -19.81 1.46 1.45
CA PHE A 365 -20.17 2.77 1.98
C PHE A 365 -21.44 3.28 1.34
N TYR A 366 -22.41 3.71 2.16
CA TYR A 366 -23.75 4.06 1.69
C TYR A 366 -23.76 5.26 0.76
N ILE A 367 -22.94 6.30 1.04
CA ILE A 367 -22.91 7.51 0.21
C ILE A 367 -22.10 7.24 -1.05
N THR A 368 -22.79 7.24 -2.20
CA THR A 368 -22.17 7.10 -3.52
C THR A 368 -21.57 8.41 -3.98
N PRO A 369 -20.73 8.43 -5.03
CA PRO A 369 -20.24 9.67 -5.66
C PRO A 369 -21.37 10.61 -6.05
N GLU A 370 -22.50 10.09 -6.56
CA GLU A 370 -23.67 10.87 -6.99
C GLU A 370 -24.37 11.53 -5.78
N MET A 371 -24.46 10.82 -4.65
CA MET A 371 -25.00 11.38 -3.40
C MET A 371 -24.07 12.47 -2.85
N LEU A 372 -22.76 12.26 -2.89
CA LEU A 372 -21.79 13.27 -2.49
C LEU A 372 -21.89 14.51 -3.38
N LYS A 373 -22.14 14.33 -4.68
CA LYS A 373 -22.38 15.44 -5.61
C LYS A 373 -23.59 16.26 -5.19
N GLN A 374 -24.70 15.64 -4.79
CA GLN A 374 -25.89 16.39 -4.31
C GLN A 374 -25.53 17.31 -3.13
N ILE A 375 -24.72 16.83 -2.19
CA ILE A 375 -24.28 17.60 -1.03
C ILE A 375 -23.36 18.77 -1.47
N THR A 376 -22.38 18.49 -2.32
CA THR A 376 -21.40 19.49 -2.77
C THR A 376 -22.03 20.54 -3.68
N ASP A 377 -22.96 20.15 -4.55
CA ASP A 377 -23.72 21.08 -5.39
C ASP A 377 -24.61 22.00 -4.53
N ALA A 378 -25.21 21.49 -3.45
CA ALA A 378 -25.98 22.31 -2.51
C ALA A 378 -25.12 23.35 -1.76
N ILE A 379 -23.85 23.03 -1.48
CA ILE A 379 -22.87 24.00 -0.95
C ILE A 379 -22.54 25.03 -2.02
N LYS A 380 -22.24 24.60 -3.24
CA LYS A 380 -21.85 25.47 -4.36
C LYS A 380 -22.94 26.45 -4.74
N SER A 381 -24.20 26.00 -4.70
CA SER A 381 -25.37 26.87 -4.95
C SER A 381 -25.74 27.79 -3.78
N GLY A 382 -25.07 27.67 -2.63
CA GLY A 382 -25.42 28.42 -1.43
C GLY A 382 -26.69 27.94 -0.73
N THR A 383 -27.23 26.78 -1.11
CA THR A 383 -28.37 26.13 -0.44
C THR A 383 -28.01 25.63 0.95
N LEU A 384 -26.78 25.13 1.12
CA LEU A 384 -26.26 24.66 2.41
C LEU A 384 -24.98 25.40 2.78
N SER A 385 -24.83 25.73 4.05
CA SER A 385 -23.50 26.04 4.62
C SER A 385 -22.68 24.77 4.80
N SER A 386 -21.36 24.89 4.93
CA SER A 386 -20.48 23.74 5.18
C SER A 386 -20.86 22.95 6.44
N LYS A 387 -21.39 23.62 7.47
CA LYS A 387 -21.88 22.95 8.69
C LYS A 387 -23.13 22.12 8.40
N GLN A 388 -24.11 22.71 7.73
CA GLN A 388 -25.36 22.02 7.36
C GLN A 388 -25.10 20.84 6.42
N ALA A 389 -24.16 20.96 5.50
CA ALA A 389 -23.76 19.88 4.62
C ALA A 389 -23.21 18.67 5.38
N LYS A 390 -22.42 18.89 6.45
CA LYS A 390 -21.96 17.81 7.35
C LYS A 390 -23.12 17.18 8.13
N GLU A 391 -24.13 17.97 8.53
CA GLU A 391 -25.34 17.45 9.16
C GLU A 391 -26.17 16.59 8.19
N VAL A 392 -26.30 17.04 6.92
CA VAL A 392 -26.97 16.26 5.86
C VAL A 392 -26.21 14.96 5.60
N PHE A 393 -24.89 15.01 5.50
CA PHE A 393 -24.04 13.82 5.34
C PHE A 393 -24.26 12.82 6.47
N ALA A 394 -24.23 13.26 7.74
CA ALA A 394 -24.45 12.40 8.89
C ALA A 394 -25.85 11.77 8.87
N LYS A 395 -26.89 12.57 8.61
CA LYS A 395 -28.29 12.08 8.50
C LYS A 395 -28.48 11.09 7.37
N THR A 396 -27.80 11.31 6.23
CA THR A 396 -27.81 10.38 5.09
C THR A 396 -27.25 9.01 5.49
N LEU A 397 -26.14 8.99 6.22
CA LEU A 397 -25.53 7.74 6.72
C LEU A 397 -26.41 7.05 7.76
N GLU A 398 -26.95 7.80 8.72
CA GLU A 398 -27.75 7.28 9.82
C GLU A 398 -29.08 6.69 9.35
N ASN A 399 -29.80 7.43 8.49
CA ASN A 399 -31.15 7.06 8.08
C ASN A 399 -31.20 6.22 6.81
N LYS A 400 -30.06 6.03 6.11
CA LYS A 400 -29.99 5.34 4.81
C LYS A 400 -30.99 5.90 3.79
N LYS A 401 -31.00 7.24 3.63
CA LYS A 401 -31.86 7.97 2.71
C LYS A 401 -31.06 8.92 1.84
N GLU A 402 -31.63 9.31 0.71
CA GLU A 402 -30.98 10.25 -0.23
C GLU A 402 -30.73 11.63 0.41
N PRO A 403 -29.55 12.27 0.15
CA PRO A 403 -29.25 13.61 0.68
C PRO A 403 -30.31 14.64 0.38
N LYS A 404 -30.93 14.57 -0.82
CA LYS A 404 -32.02 15.49 -1.22
C LYS A 404 -33.23 15.52 -0.27
N GLU A 405 -33.50 14.43 0.47
CA GLU A 405 -34.58 14.39 1.45
C GLU A 405 -34.28 15.27 2.67
N PHE A 406 -33.01 15.53 2.95
CA PHE A 406 -32.54 16.36 4.05
C PHE A 406 -32.16 17.78 3.61
N ILE A 407 -32.04 18.02 2.28
CA ILE A 407 -31.81 19.35 1.70
C ILE A 407 -33.16 20.04 1.51
N SER A 408 -33.74 20.55 2.59
CA SER A 408 -35.03 21.28 2.53
C SER A 408 -34.82 22.78 2.32
N LYS A 409 -35.86 23.45 1.79
CA LYS A 409 -35.86 24.95 1.66
C LYS A 409 -35.72 25.62 3.02
N ASP A 410 -36.18 25.00 4.11
CA ASP A 410 -36.03 25.51 5.47
C ASP A 410 -34.59 25.53 5.97
N ASN A 411 -33.71 24.77 5.35
CA ASN A 411 -32.28 24.76 5.61
C ASN A 411 -31.49 25.66 4.66
N ALA A 412 -32.18 26.35 3.72
CA ALA A 412 -31.53 27.22 2.75
C ALA A 412 -30.72 28.31 3.46
N GLN A 413 -29.52 28.53 2.97
CA GLN A 413 -28.68 29.65 3.40
C GLN A 413 -29.36 30.95 3.05
N ILE A 414 -29.39 31.91 3.99
CA ILE A 414 -29.88 33.25 3.71
C ILE A 414 -28.84 33.95 2.83
N SER A 415 -29.10 33.96 1.52
CA SER A 415 -28.26 34.59 0.50
C SER A 415 -28.96 35.79 -0.15
N ASP A 416 -30.15 36.14 0.34
CA ASP A 416 -30.83 37.38 -0.07
C ASP A 416 -30.11 38.58 0.54
N GLU A 417 -29.54 39.41 -0.34
CA GLU A 417 -28.74 40.57 0.04
C GLU A 417 -29.52 41.60 0.85
N GLU A 418 -30.77 41.84 0.49
CA GLU A 418 -31.60 42.82 1.15
C GLU A 418 -31.98 42.40 2.58
N THR A 419 -32.31 41.13 2.75
CA THR A 419 -32.59 40.54 4.07
C THR A 419 -31.35 40.54 4.95
N LEU A 420 -30.18 40.13 4.43
CA LEU A 420 -28.93 40.18 5.18
C LEU A 420 -28.50 41.60 5.53
N ARG A 421 -28.64 42.52 4.61
CA ARG A 421 -28.32 43.95 4.79
C ARG A 421 -29.18 44.58 5.89
N THR A 422 -30.48 44.28 5.94
CA THR A 422 -31.39 44.73 6.98
C THR A 422 -30.98 44.18 8.34
N MET A 423 -30.72 42.87 8.47
CA MET A 423 -30.26 42.26 9.71
C MET A 423 -28.90 42.81 10.19
N ILE A 424 -27.97 43.03 9.27
CA ILE A 424 -26.67 43.60 9.57
C ILE A 424 -26.79 45.01 10.10
N LYS A 425 -27.64 45.85 9.51
CA LYS A 425 -27.90 47.19 10.01
C LYS A 425 -28.48 47.17 11.42
N GLU A 426 -29.41 46.30 11.73
CA GLU A 426 -29.96 46.13 13.07
C GLU A 426 -28.88 45.69 14.06
N ILE A 427 -28.01 44.73 13.70
CA ILE A 427 -26.90 44.27 14.56
C ILE A 427 -25.94 45.42 14.82
N ILE A 428 -25.56 46.20 13.82
CA ILE A 428 -24.67 47.35 13.97
C ILE A 428 -25.33 48.42 14.87
N ALA A 429 -26.61 48.71 14.66
CA ALA A 429 -27.34 49.71 15.46
C ALA A 429 -27.44 49.34 16.95
N ASN A 430 -27.51 48.04 17.26
CA ASN A 430 -27.53 47.50 18.62
C ASN A 430 -26.14 47.36 19.25
N ASN A 431 -25.06 47.63 18.52
CA ASN A 431 -23.67 47.47 18.98
C ASN A 431 -22.81 48.68 18.59
N LYS A 432 -23.30 49.90 18.87
CA LYS A 432 -22.65 51.15 18.47
C LYS A 432 -21.26 51.35 19.07
N GLU A 433 -21.04 50.98 20.32
CA GLU A 433 -19.73 51.08 20.97
C GLU A 433 -18.67 50.23 20.26
N GLN A 434 -19.07 49.02 19.81
CA GLN A 434 -18.18 48.12 19.06
C GLN A 434 -17.94 48.65 17.64
N GLN A 435 -18.91 49.27 17.00
CA GLN A 435 -18.75 49.93 15.71
C GLN A 435 -17.75 51.10 15.80
N GLU A 436 -17.90 52.00 16.79
CA GLU A 436 -16.97 53.08 17.04
C GLU A 436 -15.55 52.59 17.33
N ALA A 437 -15.43 51.54 18.13
CA ALA A 437 -14.14 50.92 18.41
C ALA A 437 -13.48 50.25 17.17
N TYR A 438 -14.30 49.69 16.29
CA TYR A 438 -13.84 49.19 14.99
C TYR A 438 -13.33 50.29 14.08
N LEU A 439 -14.09 51.42 13.98
CA LEU A 439 -13.69 52.61 13.22
C LEU A 439 -12.43 53.27 13.76
N ASN A 440 -12.22 53.18 15.07
CA ASN A 440 -11.00 53.65 15.77
C ASN A 440 -9.80 52.66 15.71
N GLY A 441 -9.85 51.65 14.80
CA GLY A 441 -8.70 50.77 14.43
C GLY A 441 -8.68 49.42 15.12
N ARG A 442 -9.69 48.98 15.89
CA ARG A 442 -9.78 47.63 16.46
C ARG A 442 -10.35 46.65 15.43
N SER A 443 -9.52 46.24 14.48
CA SER A 443 -9.89 45.36 13.34
C SER A 443 -10.45 43.99 13.74
N ASN A 444 -10.10 43.45 14.92
CA ASN A 444 -10.63 42.18 15.44
C ASN A 444 -12.14 42.23 15.73
N LEU A 445 -12.76 43.41 15.86
CA LEU A 445 -14.20 43.54 16.03
C LEU A 445 -14.99 43.23 14.75
N PHE A 446 -14.35 43.18 13.59
CA PHE A 446 -14.99 42.68 12.38
C PHE A 446 -15.48 41.24 12.54
N ASP A 447 -14.67 40.37 13.10
CA ASP A 447 -15.05 38.95 13.34
C ASP A 447 -16.13 38.85 14.45
N TYR A 448 -16.16 39.75 15.41
CA TYR A 448 -17.25 39.86 16.35
C TYR A 448 -18.61 40.12 15.64
N PHE A 449 -18.68 41.08 14.71
CA PHE A 449 -19.90 41.33 13.95
C PHE A 449 -20.30 40.15 13.06
N VAL A 450 -19.33 39.49 12.40
CA VAL A 450 -19.58 38.24 11.67
C VAL A 450 -20.18 37.19 12.61
N GLY A 451 -19.64 37.03 13.81
CA GLY A 451 -20.15 36.12 14.84
C GLY A 451 -21.58 36.43 15.28
N GLN A 452 -21.94 37.73 15.46
CA GLN A 452 -23.32 38.16 15.80
C GLN A 452 -24.31 37.84 14.70
N VAL A 453 -23.96 38.09 13.43
CA VAL A 453 -24.81 37.73 12.27
C VAL A 453 -25.03 36.23 12.21
N MET A 454 -23.96 35.46 12.36
CA MET A 454 -24.03 33.99 12.35
C MET A 454 -24.86 33.44 13.53
N LYS A 455 -24.78 34.06 14.73
CA LYS A 455 -25.57 33.71 15.89
C LYS A 455 -27.08 33.99 15.66
N GLN A 456 -27.43 35.17 15.18
CA GLN A 456 -28.82 35.58 14.92
C GLN A 456 -29.47 34.76 13.83
N THR A 457 -28.70 34.39 12.78
CA THR A 457 -29.18 33.53 11.70
C THR A 457 -29.08 32.04 12.00
N ARG A 458 -28.64 31.65 13.19
CA ARG A 458 -28.33 30.25 13.57
C ARG A 458 -27.42 29.53 12.59
N GLY A 459 -26.43 30.25 12.06
CA GLY A 459 -25.46 29.73 11.07
C GLY A 459 -26.00 29.67 9.64
N LYS A 460 -27.17 30.26 9.35
CA LYS A 460 -27.77 30.21 8.01
C LYS A 460 -27.34 31.38 7.09
N ALA A 461 -26.71 32.44 7.59
CA ALA A 461 -26.21 33.52 6.75
C ALA A 461 -25.08 33.05 5.82
N ASN A 462 -25.07 33.54 4.56
CA ASN A 462 -23.96 33.30 3.65
C ASN A 462 -22.71 34.05 4.14
N PRO A 463 -21.61 33.32 4.53
CA PRO A 463 -20.45 33.96 5.15
C PRO A 463 -19.73 34.97 4.23
N VAL A 464 -19.69 34.68 2.92
CA VAL A 464 -19.03 35.55 1.94
C VAL A 464 -19.81 36.85 1.78
N LEU A 465 -21.11 36.73 1.53
CA LEU A 465 -21.99 37.88 1.39
C LEU A 465 -22.08 38.67 2.70
N THR A 466 -22.16 38.02 3.83
CA THR A 466 -22.16 38.66 5.16
C THR A 466 -20.89 39.50 5.37
N LYS A 467 -19.72 38.97 5.04
CA LYS A 467 -18.45 39.72 5.17
C LYS A 467 -18.39 40.90 4.22
N GLN A 468 -18.93 40.75 3.01
CA GLN A 468 -19.00 41.85 2.03
C GLN A 468 -19.90 42.98 2.54
N ILE A 469 -21.12 42.66 2.94
CA ILE A 469 -22.08 43.66 3.45
C ILE A 469 -21.59 44.31 4.72
N LEU A 470 -21.00 43.56 5.66
CA LEU A 470 -20.40 44.11 6.88
C LEU A 470 -19.29 45.11 6.57
N LYS A 471 -18.43 44.86 5.58
CA LYS A 471 -17.38 45.82 5.16
C LYS A 471 -17.97 47.14 4.64
N GLU A 472 -19.13 47.07 4.00
CA GLU A 472 -19.82 48.24 3.46
C GLU A 472 -20.57 49.02 4.56
N GLU A 473 -21.31 48.33 5.41
CA GLU A 473 -22.18 48.97 6.40
C GLU A 473 -21.44 49.43 7.67
N LEU A 474 -20.33 48.76 8.07
CA LEU A 474 -19.52 49.23 9.20
C LEU A 474 -18.75 50.53 8.94
N LYS A 475 -18.56 50.90 7.65
CA LYS A 475 -17.86 52.13 7.26
C LYS A 475 -18.79 53.33 7.14
N LYS A 476 -20.09 53.10 7.19
CA LYS A 476 -21.12 54.15 7.20
C LYS A 476 -21.42 54.61 8.63
#